data_a23d790b466a364708800ec46edca075
#
_entry.id   a23d790b466a364708800ec46edca075
#
_cell.length_a   1.000
_cell.length_b   1.000
_cell.length_c   1.000
_cell.angle_alpha   90.00
_cell.angle_beta   90.00
_cell.angle_gamma   90.00
#
_symmetry.space_group_name_H-M   'P 1'
#
loop_
_entity.id
_entity.type
_entity.pdbx_description
1 polymer ?
#
loop_
_entity_poly.entity_id
_entity_poly.type
_entity_poly.pdbx_seq_one_letter_code
_entity_poly.pdbx_strand_id
1 'polypeptide(L)' 'MKTSKTFQDGAYAMAALSAAVVAFRLLVKKGLLTREEAVRSLLDEAVQRAIFAESPNEPRSTAEINRQSAEILKFIAESL' A
#
# COMPACT_ATOMS: atom_id res chain seq x y z
N MET A 1 -15.93 -17.61 -15.89
CA MET A 1 -16.38 -16.25 -16.07
C MET A 1 -15.53 -15.54 -17.09
N LYS A 2 -16.15 -14.77 -17.90
CA LYS A 2 -15.36 -14.01 -18.84
C LYS A 2 -15.65 -12.53 -18.74
N THR A 3 -14.65 -11.75 -18.97
CA THR A 3 -14.82 -10.33 -18.98
C THR A 3 -14.03 -9.75 -20.12
N SER A 4 -14.61 -8.85 -20.80
CA SER A 4 -13.93 -8.11 -21.83
C SER A 4 -13.73 -6.66 -21.42
N LYS A 5 -14.10 -6.34 -20.19
CA LYS A 5 -13.93 -4.97 -19.73
C LYS A 5 -12.48 -4.68 -19.42
N THR A 6 -12.06 -3.52 -19.86
CA THR A 6 -10.73 -3.01 -19.53
C THR A 6 -10.93 -1.79 -18.65
N PHE A 7 -10.33 -1.81 -17.47
CA PHE A 7 -10.43 -0.70 -16.55
C PHE A 7 -9.19 0.16 -16.64
N GLN A 8 -9.33 1.43 -16.34
CA GLN A 8 -8.20 2.33 -16.29
C GLN A 8 -7.29 1.96 -15.12
N ASP A 9 -5.99 2.23 -15.28
CA ASP A 9 -5.01 1.92 -14.24
C ASP A 9 -5.38 2.60 -12.93
N GLY A 10 -5.90 3.83 -13.00
CA GLY A 10 -6.33 4.52 -11.79
C GLY A 10 -7.45 3.82 -11.06
N ALA A 11 -8.36 3.17 -11.79
CA ALA A 11 -9.45 2.43 -11.16
C ALA A 11 -8.93 1.20 -10.44
N TYR A 12 -7.99 0.48 -11.07
CA TYR A 12 -7.36 -0.67 -10.41
C TYR A 12 -6.65 -0.24 -9.13
N ALA A 13 -5.88 0.83 -9.23
CA ALA A 13 -5.12 1.32 -8.08
C ALA A 13 -6.05 1.73 -6.93
N MET A 14 -7.12 2.46 -7.25
CA MET A 14 -8.05 2.89 -6.22
C MET A 14 -8.77 1.72 -5.57
N ALA A 15 -9.17 0.74 -6.37
CA ALA A 15 -9.84 -0.45 -5.84
C ALA A 15 -8.90 -1.25 -4.95
N ALA A 16 -7.65 -1.41 -5.36
CA ALA A 16 -6.66 -2.13 -4.56
C ALA A 16 -6.41 -1.42 -3.24
N LEU A 17 -6.30 -0.10 -3.28
CA LEU A 17 -6.09 0.71 -2.09
C LEU A 17 -7.27 0.56 -1.12
N SER A 18 -8.48 0.67 -1.64
CA SER A 18 -9.69 0.53 -0.82
C SER A 18 -9.80 -0.86 -0.23
N ALA A 19 -9.49 -1.88 -1.02
CA ALA A 19 -9.52 -3.25 -0.54
C ALA A 19 -8.53 -3.47 0.59
N ALA A 20 -7.33 -2.89 0.48
CA ALA A 20 -6.32 -3.01 1.52
C ALA A 20 -6.79 -2.37 2.83
N VAL A 21 -7.38 -1.18 2.74
CA VAL A 21 -7.89 -0.49 3.92
C VAL A 21 -8.99 -1.33 4.60
N VAL A 22 -9.91 -1.86 3.80
CA VAL A 22 -10.99 -2.70 4.32
C VAL A 22 -10.44 -3.95 5.00
N ALA A 23 -9.45 -4.59 4.36
CA ALA A 23 -8.85 -5.81 4.91
C ALA A 23 -8.21 -5.55 6.27
N PHE A 24 -7.42 -4.49 6.38
CA PHE A 24 -6.79 -4.16 7.66
C PHE A 24 -7.80 -3.80 8.73
N ARG A 25 -8.83 -3.06 8.36
CA ARG A 25 -9.89 -2.71 9.33
C ARG A 25 -10.61 -3.95 9.84
N LEU A 26 -10.86 -4.92 8.97
CA LEU A 26 -11.51 -6.15 9.39
C LEU A 26 -10.62 -6.96 10.33
N LEU A 27 -9.32 -7.02 10.05
CA LEU A 27 -8.38 -7.72 10.93
C LEU A 27 -8.38 -7.12 12.33
N VAL A 28 -8.38 -5.79 12.40
CA VAL A 28 -8.42 -5.09 13.67
C VAL A 28 -9.76 -5.32 14.37
N LYS A 29 -10.85 -5.22 13.62
CA LYS A 29 -12.18 -5.38 14.19
C LYS A 29 -12.38 -6.78 14.78
N LYS A 30 -11.80 -7.80 14.12
CA LYS A 30 -11.92 -9.18 14.59
C LYS A 30 -10.90 -9.53 15.67
N GLY A 31 -10.05 -8.59 16.05
CA GLY A 31 -9.09 -8.81 17.10
C GLY A 31 -7.90 -9.66 16.71
N LEU A 32 -7.67 -9.83 15.40
CA LEU A 32 -6.54 -10.62 14.92
C LEU A 32 -5.25 -9.83 14.96
N LEU A 33 -5.34 -8.50 14.96
CA LEU A 33 -4.21 -7.64 15.27
C LEU A 33 -4.72 -6.32 15.83
N THR A 34 -3.86 -5.62 16.56
CA THR A 34 -4.24 -4.31 17.09
C THR A 34 -4.06 -3.26 16.01
N ARG A 35 -4.72 -2.11 16.21
CA ARG A 35 -4.55 -0.99 15.30
C ARG A 35 -3.09 -0.57 15.26
N GLU A 36 -2.41 -0.53 16.42
CA GLU A 36 -1.00 -0.17 16.49
C GLU A 36 -0.13 -1.14 15.69
N GLU A 37 -0.42 -2.44 15.76
CA GLU A 37 0.32 -3.43 14.98
C GLU A 37 0.13 -3.20 13.50
N ALA A 38 -1.10 -2.95 13.07
CA ALA A 38 -1.39 -2.71 11.67
C ALA A 38 -0.68 -1.47 11.16
N VAL A 39 -0.78 -0.36 11.91
CA VAL A 39 -0.14 0.89 11.53
C VAL A 39 1.37 0.74 11.48
N ARG A 40 1.96 0.10 12.50
CA ARG A 40 3.40 -0.10 12.54
C ARG A 40 3.89 -0.92 11.35
N SER A 41 3.18 -2.01 11.02
CA SER A 41 3.58 -2.85 9.90
C SER A 41 3.56 -2.08 8.58
N LEU A 42 2.55 -1.25 8.38
CA LEU A 42 2.44 -0.45 7.17
C LEU A 42 3.54 0.61 7.10
N LEU A 43 3.83 1.26 8.23
CA LEU A 43 4.87 2.28 8.27
C LEU A 43 6.26 1.67 8.09
N ASP A 44 6.50 0.49 8.65
CA ASP A 44 7.76 -0.21 8.45
C ASP A 44 7.96 -0.54 6.97
N GLU A 45 6.92 -1.00 6.30
CA GLU A 45 7.01 -1.28 4.88
C GLU A 45 7.22 0.00 4.07
N ALA A 46 6.58 1.10 4.48
CA ALA A 46 6.80 2.39 3.82
C ALA A 46 8.26 2.83 3.91
N VAL A 47 8.89 2.62 5.08
CA VAL A 47 10.30 2.94 5.25
C VAL A 47 11.15 2.10 4.31
N GLN A 48 10.85 0.79 4.18
CA GLN A 48 11.58 -0.08 3.27
C GLN A 48 11.47 0.39 1.83
N ARG A 49 10.26 0.78 1.40
CA ARG A 49 10.07 1.29 0.04
C ARG A 49 10.86 2.58 -0.17
N ALA A 50 10.88 3.46 0.83
CA ALA A 50 11.63 4.71 0.73
C ALA A 50 13.13 4.44 0.65
N ILE A 51 13.64 3.48 1.41
CA ILE A 51 15.05 3.13 1.38
C ILE A 51 15.43 2.61 -0.01
N PHE A 52 14.60 1.73 -0.59
CA PHE A 52 14.86 1.22 -1.93
C PHE A 52 14.86 2.33 -2.96
N ALA A 53 14.00 3.35 -2.78
CA ALA A 53 13.96 4.48 -3.71
C ALA A 53 15.26 5.28 -3.72
N GLU A 54 16.00 5.26 -2.59
CA GLU A 54 17.25 6.00 -2.47
C GLU A 54 18.47 5.19 -2.89
N SER A 55 18.28 3.92 -3.25
CA SER A 55 19.40 3.07 -3.63
C SER A 55 20.07 3.57 -4.90
N PRO A 56 21.41 3.69 -4.92
CA PRO A 56 22.12 4.17 -6.10
C PRO A 56 22.02 3.22 -7.29
N ASN A 57 21.71 1.96 -7.06
CA ASN A 57 21.60 0.97 -8.12
C ASN A 57 20.19 0.83 -8.65
N GLU A 58 19.24 1.57 -8.08
CA GLU A 58 17.84 1.46 -8.46
C GLU A 58 17.56 2.29 -9.70
N PRO A 59 16.96 1.72 -10.76
CA PRO A 59 16.56 2.52 -11.92
C PRO A 59 15.60 3.64 -11.48
N ARG A 60 15.67 4.76 -12.19
CA ARG A 60 14.86 5.94 -11.83
C ARG A 60 13.37 5.63 -11.80
N SER A 61 12.87 4.86 -12.77
CA SER A 61 11.46 4.53 -12.83
C SER A 61 11.03 3.68 -11.64
N THR A 62 11.87 2.73 -11.24
CA THR A 62 11.57 1.89 -10.09
C THR A 62 11.69 2.68 -8.80
N ALA A 63 12.66 3.60 -8.73
CA ALA A 63 12.81 4.46 -7.57
C ALA A 63 11.54 5.30 -7.34
N GLU A 64 10.98 5.83 -8.43
CA GLU A 64 9.77 6.64 -8.31
C GLU A 64 8.58 5.79 -7.87
N ILE A 65 8.46 4.58 -8.39
CA ILE A 65 7.40 3.66 -7.97
C ILE A 65 7.53 3.35 -6.47
N ASN A 66 8.75 3.10 -6.00
CA ASN A 66 8.98 2.84 -4.59
C ASN A 66 8.62 4.05 -3.72
N ARG A 67 8.95 5.24 -4.20
CA ARG A 67 8.65 6.47 -3.47
C ARG A 67 7.15 6.69 -3.34
N GLN A 68 6.43 6.49 -4.44
CA GLN A 68 4.98 6.63 -4.44
C GLN A 68 4.32 5.53 -3.60
N SER A 69 4.86 4.32 -3.66
CA SER A 69 4.35 3.22 -2.84
C SER A 69 4.47 3.54 -1.35
N ALA A 70 5.59 4.16 -0.95
CA ALA A 70 5.77 4.56 0.45
C ALA A 70 4.69 5.55 0.88
N GLU A 71 4.35 6.50 0.01
CA GLU A 71 3.31 7.48 0.31
C GLU A 71 1.94 6.82 0.44
N ILE A 72 1.65 5.86 -0.42
CA ILE A 72 0.39 5.13 -0.38
C ILE A 72 0.28 4.32 0.91
N LEU A 73 1.37 3.66 1.31
CA LEU A 73 1.36 2.88 2.54
C LEU A 73 1.11 3.76 3.76
N LYS A 74 1.70 4.96 3.78
CA LYS A 74 1.45 5.92 4.85
C LYS A 74 -0.01 6.33 4.85
N PHE A 75 -0.58 6.56 3.68
CA PHE A 75 -1.98 6.92 3.57
C PHE A 75 -2.88 5.81 4.14
N ILE A 76 -2.58 4.56 3.81
CA ILE A 76 -3.35 3.43 4.34
C ILE A 76 -3.24 3.41 5.87
N ALA A 77 -2.04 3.58 6.41
CA ALA A 77 -1.83 3.58 7.85
C ALA A 77 -2.65 4.67 8.52
N GLU A 78 -2.70 5.86 7.93
CA GLU A 78 -3.45 6.99 8.47
C GLU A 78 -4.95 6.76 8.38
N SER A 79 -5.40 5.90 7.49
CA SER A 79 -6.81 5.60 7.30
C SER A 79 -7.34 4.59 8.31
N LEU A 80 -6.47 3.94 9.03
CA LEU A 80 -6.87 2.98 10.05
C LEU A 80 -7.17 3.68 11.37
#